data_f9831b578f8b013d3e19694ffd60b67f
#
_entry.id   f9831b578f8b013d3e19694ffd60b67f
#
_cell.length_a   1.000
_cell.length_b   1.000
_cell.length_c   1.000
_cell.angle_alpha   90.00
_cell.angle_beta   90.00
_cell.angle_gamma   90.00
#
_symmetry.space_group_name_H-M   'P 1'
#
loop_
_entity.id
_entity.type
_entity.pdbx_description
1 polymer ?
#
loop_
_entity_poly.entity_id
_entity_poly.type
_entity_poly.pdbx_seq_one_letter_code
_entity_poly.pdbx_strand_id
1 'polypeptide(L)'
;KIARGKFLPDIVTDQTSAHDTLNGYVPSGMLYKKALVLRKKNPKKYIELARTSIAEHVQGMLLLKKKGAIVFDYGNNIRGEALSYGVKNAFDIPGFVPEYIRPLFCDGKGPFRWVALSGDPKDIYRTDRAVMETFSDNKQLCNWIEKAQKHVAFQGLPARICWLGYGERAKMGKIFNELVRYGEVKAPIVIGRDHLDCGSVASPNRETEKMKDGSDAIAD
;
A
#
# COMPACT_ATOMS: atom_id res chain seq x y z
N LYS A 1 11.34 3.72 -19.77
CA LYS A 1 11.89 2.67 -20.68
C LYS A 1 10.89 1.53 -20.87
N ILE A 2 10.34 0.95 -19.80
CA ILE A 2 9.36 -0.17 -19.87
C ILE A 2 8.16 0.20 -20.74
N ALA A 3 7.53 1.34 -20.52
CA ALA A 3 6.37 1.78 -21.27
C ALA A 3 6.59 1.92 -22.79
N ARG A 4 7.82 2.11 -23.23
CA ARG A 4 8.22 2.19 -24.64
C ARG A 4 8.79 0.86 -25.19
N GLY A 5 8.97 -0.12 -24.31
CA GLY A 5 9.50 -1.44 -24.68
C GLY A 5 8.43 -2.41 -25.17
N LYS A 6 8.86 -3.64 -25.44
CA LYS A 6 7.97 -4.76 -25.83
C LYS A 6 7.33 -5.47 -24.64
N PHE A 7 7.93 -5.35 -23.45
CA PHE A 7 7.39 -5.95 -22.22
C PHE A 7 6.18 -5.14 -21.72
N LEU A 8 5.08 -5.81 -21.50
CA LEU A 8 3.88 -5.26 -20.89
C LEU A 8 3.65 -5.98 -19.56
N PRO A 9 3.77 -5.28 -18.41
CA PRO A 9 3.39 -5.84 -17.12
C PRO A 9 1.88 -5.94 -17.00
N ASP A 10 1.38 -6.92 -16.24
CA ASP A 10 -0.05 -7.06 -15.95
C ASP A 10 -0.54 -5.97 -15.01
N ILE A 11 0.27 -5.63 -14.00
CA ILE A 11 -0.07 -4.64 -12.97
C ILE A 11 1.07 -3.61 -12.85
N VAL A 12 0.71 -2.35 -12.74
CA VAL A 12 1.64 -1.22 -12.55
C VAL A 12 1.16 -0.35 -11.41
N THR A 13 2.03 -0.14 -10.45
CA THR A 13 1.85 0.83 -9.37
C THR A 13 3.18 1.51 -9.07
N ASP A 14 3.16 2.56 -8.27
CA ASP A 14 4.37 3.19 -7.78
C ASP A 14 4.44 3.13 -6.25
N GLN A 15 5.64 3.29 -5.70
CA GLN A 15 5.91 3.40 -4.26
C GLN A 15 6.95 4.50 -4.01
N THR A 16 6.83 5.59 -4.74
CA THR A 16 7.69 6.76 -4.57
C THR A 16 7.15 7.65 -3.45
N SER A 17 7.99 8.54 -2.90
CA SER A 17 7.54 9.59 -1.98
C SER A 17 7.35 10.90 -2.74
N ALA A 18 6.44 10.89 -3.73
CA ALA A 18 6.24 12.01 -4.65
C ALA A 18 5.68 13.27 -3.97
N HIS A 19 5.02 13.13 -2.81
CA HIS A 19 4.54 14.24 -1.97
C HIS A 19 5.70 15.12 -1.46
N ASP A 20 6.90 14.57 -1.29
CA ASP A 20 8.11 15.32 -0.96
C ASP A 20 9.05 15.37 -2.18
N THR A 21 8.85 16.33 -3.04
CA THR A 21 9.64 16.49 -4.26
C THR A 21 11.11 16.84 -4.02
N LEU A 22 11.46 17.30 -2.81
CA LEU A 22 12.84 17.63 -2.46
C LEU A 22 13.59 16.41 -1.90
N ASN A 23 13.01 15.67 -0.93
CA ASN A 23 13.71 14.61 -0.23
C ASN A 23 13.24 13.22 -0.66
N GLY A 24 12.01 13.09 -1.10
CA GLY A 24 11.36 11.81 -1.39
C GLY A 24 11.46 11.35 -2.84
N TYR A 25 11.87 12.20 -3.78
CA TYR A 25 11.92 11.85 -5.20
C TYR A 25 13.27 12.21 -5.83
N VAL A 26 13.90 11.28 -6.52
CA VAL A 26 15.18 11.52 -7.22
C VAL A 26 14.91 11.76 -8.70
N PRO A 27 15.40 12.88 -9.28
CA PRO A 27 15.24 13.16 -10.71
C PRO A 27 15.78 12.05 -11.60
N SER A 28 15.04 11.71 -12.66
CA SER A 28 15.42 10.66 -13.61
C SER A 28 16.74 11.00 -14.32
N GLY A 29 17.53 9.97 -14.64
CA GLY A 29 18.81 10.17 -15.35
C GLY A 29 19.94 10.75 -14.49
N MET A 30 19.71 11.05 -13.21
CA MET A 30 20.71 11.58 -12.31
C MET A 30 21.27 10.52 -11.39
N LEU A 31 22.59 10.44 -11.27
CA LEU A 31 23.25 9.60 -10.27
C LEU A 31 22.92 10.11 -8.87
N TYR A 32 22.60 9.20 -7.94
CA TYR A 32 22.17 9.56 -6.58
C TYR A 32 23.13 10.54 -5.87
N LYS A 33 24.46 10.28 -5.96
CA LYS A 33 25.47 11.19 -5.38
C LYS A 33 25.38 12.62 -5.96
N LYS A 34 25.15 12.75 -7.27
CA LYS A 34 24.97 14.06 -7.93
C LYS A 34 23.66 14.72 -7.50
N ALA A 35 22.60 13.91 -7.35
CA ALA A 35 21.30 14.38 -6.87
C ALA A 35 21.42 15.00 -5.45
N LEU A 36 22.13 14.34 -4.53
CA LEU A 36 22.36 14.84 -3.18
C LEU A 36 23.13 16.19 -3.18
N VAL A 37 24.12 16.33 -4.07
CA VAL A 37 24.87 17.59 -4.20
C VAL A 37 23.98 18.70 -4.74
N LEU A 38 23.19 18.42 -5.79
CA LEU A 38 22.29 19.41 -6.37
C LEU A 38 21.19 19.82 -5.37
N ARG A 39 20.63 18.87 -4.63
CA ARG A 39 19.62 19.13 -3.59
C ARG A 39 20.11 20.17 -2.57
N LYS A 40 21.36 20.05 -2.12
CA LYS A 40 21.96 21.00 -1.17
C LYS A 40 22.32 22.33 -1.81
N LYS A 41 22.88 22.34 -3.03
CA LYS A 41 23.38 23.56 -3.69
C LYS A 41 22.28 24.39 -4.34
N ASN A 42 21.29 23.72 -4.91
CA ASN A 42 20.18 24.40 -5.61
C ASN A 42 18.87 23.61 -5.48
N PRO A 43 18.20 23.70 -4.32
CA PRO A 43 16.95 22.97 -4.06
C PRO A 43 15.83 23.32 -5.05
N LYS A 44 15.74 24.58 -5.49
CA LYS A 44 14.72 25.01 -6.47
C LYS A 44 14.89 24.26 -7.79
N LYS A 45 16.12 24.19 -8.31
CA LYS A 45 16.42 23.43 -9.54
C LYS A 45 16.20 21.93 -9.37
N TYR A 46 16.51 21.40 -8.18
CA TYR A 46 16.26 20.01 -7.87
C TYR A 46 14.75 19.67 -7.94
N ILE A 47 13.91 20.47 -7.29
CA ILE A 47 12.44 20.29 -7.29
C ILE A 47 11.89 20.35 -8.73
N GLU A 48 12.34 21.30 -9.54
CA GLU A 48 11.94 21.40 -10.94
C GLU A 48 12.24 20.11 -11.72
N LEU A 49 13.44 19.57 -11.57
CA LEU A 49 13.84 18.30 -12.20
C LEU A 49 13.08 17.08 -11.65
N ALA A 50 12.80 17.08 -10.35
CA ALA A 50 11.98 16.03 -9.73
C ALA A 50 10.55 16.06 -10.30
N ARG A 51 9.91 17.22 -10.39
CA ARG A 51 8.57 17.37 -10.96
C ARG A 51 8.51 17.01 -12.45
N THR A 52 9.51 17.39 -13.23
CA THR A 52 9.64 16.92 -14.63
C THR A 52 9.66 15.39 -14.68
N SER A 53 10.44 14.76 -13.81
CA SER A 53 10.57 13.30 -13.75
C SER A 53 9.29 12.62 -13.28
N ILE A 54 8.55 13.24 -12.35
CA ILE A 54 7.23 12.78 -11.91
C ILE A 54 6.22 12.82 -13.07
N ALA A 55 6.21 13.93 -13.83
CA ALA A 55 5.35 14.05 -15.00
C ALA A 55 5.65 12.96 -16.05
N GLU A 56 6.93 12.70 -16.35
CA GLU A 56 7.36 11.62 -17.25
C GLU A 56 6.95 10.23 -16.70
N HIS A 57 7.04 10.03 -15.38
CA HIS A 57 6.66 8.78 -14.72
C HIS A 57 5.15 8.50 -14.92
N VAL A 58 4.30 9.48 -14.60
CA VAL A 58 2.85 9.34 -14.76
C VAL A 58 2.45 9.17 -16.22
N GLN A 59 3.09 9.88 -17.16
CA GLN A 59 2.88 9.64 -18.60
C GLN A 59 3.25 8.21 -19.00
N GLY A 60 4.32 7.65 -18.42
CA GLY A 60 4.70 6.25 -18.61
C GLY A 60 3.65 5.29 -18.08
N MET A 61 3.08 5.54 -16.91
CA MET A 61 1.99 4.74 -16.33
C MET A 61 0.73 4.82 -17.18
N LEU A 62 0.33 6.01 -17.65
CA LEU A 62 -0.80 6.21 -18.57
C LEU A 62 -0.62 5.43 -19.88
N LEU A 63 0.59 5.42 -20.42
CA LEU A 63 0.88 4.64 -21.63
C LEU A 63 0.74 3.14 -21.40
N LEU A 64 1.18 2.63 -20.24
CA LEU A 64 1.01 1.21 -19.89
C LEU A 64 -0.48 0.88 -19.68
N LYS A 65 -1.25 1.76 -19.04
CA LYS A 65 -2.71 1.62 -18.93
C LYS A 65 -3.37 1.53 -20.31
N LYS A 66 -3.00 2.42 -21.23
CA LYS A 66 -3.51 2.40 -22.61
C LYS A 66 -3.17 1.10 -23.36
N LYS A 67 -2.07 0.44 -22.99
CA LYS A 67 -1.68 -0.86 -23.53
C LYS A 67 -2.36 -2.05 -22.86
N GLY A 68 -3.21 -1.85 -21.85
CA GLY A 68 -4.00 -2.88 -21.19
C GLY A 68 -3.50 -3.32 -19.83
N ALA A 69 -2.44 -2.71 -19.26
CA ALA A 69 -2.04 -2.96 -17.88
C ALA A 69 -3.07 -2.42 -16.88
N ILE A 70 -3.27 -3.10 -15.76
CA ILE A 70 -3.98 -2.57 -14.59
C ILE A 70 -3.04 -1.57 -13.91
N VAL A 71 -3.44 -0.30 -13.85
CA VAL A 71 -2.59 0.77 -13.33
C VAL A 71 -3.31 1.54 -12.24
N PHE A 72 -2.67 1.74 -11.11
CA PHE A 72 -3.17 2.57 -10.01
C PHE A 72 -2.00 3.24 -9.28
N ASP A 73 -2.24 4.37 -8.63
CA ASP A 73 -1.25 4.96 -7.73
C ASP A 73 -1.39 4.39 -6.31
N TYR A 74 -0.32 4.53 -5.52
CA TYR A 74 -0.28 4.00 -4.16
C TYR A 74 -0.80 5.00 -3.10
N GLY A 75 -1.08 6.25 -3.46
CA GLY A 75 -1.55 7.28 -2.54
C GLY A 75 -0.43 8.18 -1.99
N ASN A 76 0.49 8.59 -2.86
CA ASN A 76 1.67 9.39 -2.53
C ASN A 76 1.69 10.74 -3.24
N ASN A 77 0.55 11.23 -3.69
CA ASN A 77 0.34 12.49 -4.42
C ASN A 77 1.06 12.58 -5.77
N ILE A 78 1.48 11.46 -6.38
CA ILE A 78 2.18 11.48 -7.67
C ILE A 78 1.31 12.07 -8.79
N ARG A 79 0.00 11.80 -8.78
CA ARG A 79 -0.96 12.31 -9.77
C ARG A 79 -1.14 13.82 -9.62
N GLY A 80 -1.27 14.31 -8.38
CA GLY A 80 -1.40 15.74 -8.08
C GLY A 80 -0.17 16.52 -8.52
N GLU A 81 1.04 16.04 -8.23
CA GLU A 81 2.30 16.63 -8.69
C GLU A 81 2.40 16.62 -10.22
N ALA A 82 2.05 15.49 -10.87
CA ALA A 82 2.07 15.41 -12.34
C ALA A 82 1.06 16.37 -12.99
N LEU A 83 -0.15 16.50 -12.42
CA LEU A 83 -1.16 17.45 -12.91
C LEU A 83 -0.65 18.88 -12.82
N SER A 84 -0.05 19.27 -11.68
CA SER A 84 0.51 20.60 -11.48
C SER A 84 1.65 20.90 -12.47
N TYR A 85 2.27 19.86 -13.01
CA TYR A 85 3.38 19.94 -13.97
C TYR A 85 2.97 19.58 -15.41
N GLY A 86 1.68 19.72 -15.73
CA GLY A 86 1.14 19.71 -17.08
C GLY A 86 0.58 18.40 -17.60
N VAL A 87 0.53 17.33 -16.80
CA VAL A 87 -0.11 16.06 -17.18
C VAL A 87 -1.62 16.15 -16.89
N LYS A 88 -2.38 16.74 -17.80
CA LYS A 88 -3.81 17.06 -17.61
C LYS A 88 -4.69 15.87 -17.28
N ASN A 89 -4.32 14.68 -17.76
CA ASN A 89 -5.04 13.43 -17.55
C ASN A 89 -4.38 12.52 -16.49
N ALA A 90 -3.61 13.06 -15.55
CA ALA A 90 -2.96 12.29 -14.50
C ALA A 90 -3.95 11.45 -13.68
N PHE A 91 -5.16 11.97 -13.44
CA PHE A 91 -6.22 11.30 -12.68
C PHE A 91 -7.04 10.29 -13.51
N ASP A 92 -6.70 10.03 -14.77
CA ASP A 92 -7.19 8.83 -15.48
C ASP A 92 -6.61 7.54 -14.88
N ILE A 93 -5.52 7.65 -14.12
CA ILE A 93 -5.02 6.57 -13.27
C ILE A 93 -5.83 6.61 -11.97
N PRO A 94 -6.54 5.52 -11.58
CA PRO A 94 -7.26 5.49 -10.31
C PRO A 94 -6.28 5.47 -9.12
N GLY A 95 -6.77 5.94 -7.98
CA GLY A 95 -6.08 5.79 -6.71
C GLY A 95 -6.32 4.42 -6.10
N PHE A 96 -5.33 3.86 -5.43
CA PHE A 96 -5.44 2.57 -4.73
C PHE A 96 -6.58 2.56 -3.71
N VAL A 97 -6.72 3.63 -2.92
CA VAL A 97 -7.72 3.69 -1.86
C VAL A 97 -9.15 3.71 -2.41
N PRO A 98 -9.53 4.63 -3.32
CA PRO A 98 -10.91 4.64 -3.84
C PRO A 98 -11.24 3.41 -4.66
N GLU A 99 -10.28 2.84 -5.39
CA GLU A 99 -10.52 1.71 -6.29
C GLU A 99 -10.65 0.37 -5.55
N TYR A 100 -9.78 0.12 -4.55
CA TYR A 100 -9.66 -1.21 -3.94
C TYR A 100 -9.98 -1.21 -2.45
N ILE A 101 -9.71 -0.14 -1.72
CA ILE A 101 -9.81 -0.13 -0.25
C ILE A 101 -11.18 0.35 0.20
N ARG A 102 -11.66 1.46 -0.33
CA ARG A 102 -12.96 2.05 0.04
C ARG A 102 -14.13 1.07 -0.17
N PRO A 103 -14.22 0.32 -1.28
CA PRO A 103 -15.29 -0.67 -1.44
C PRO A 103 -15.29 -1.74 -0.35
N LEU A 104 -14.11 -2.22 0.10
CA LEU A 104 -14.02 -3.19 1.17
C LEU A 104 -14.54 -2.64 2.51
N PHE A 105 -14.22 -1.37 2.81
CA PHE A 105 -14.78 -0.72 4.01
C PHE A 105 -16.28 -0.53 3.91
N CYS A 106 -16.82 -0.20 2.73
CA CYS A 106 -18.27 -0.11 2.52
C CYS A 106 -18.96 -1.46 2.75
N ASP A 107 -18.28 -2.57 2.46
CA ASP A 107 -18.76 -3.92 2.75
C ASP A 107 -18.54 -4.34 4.22
N GLY A 108 -18.13 -3.43 5.09
CA GLY A 108 -17.85 -3.72 6.50
C GLY A 108 -16.60 -4.54 6.74
N LYS A 109 -15.69 -4.64 5.77
CA LYS A 109 -14.41 -5.36 5.88
C LYS A 109 -13.31 -4.38 6.24
N GLY A 110 -12.34 -4.82 7.05
CA GLY A 110 -11.18 -4.01 7.43
C GLY A 110 -9.93 -4.85 7.62
N PRO A 111 -8.74 -4.22 7.55
CA PRO A 111 -7.48 -4.92 7.74
C PRO A 111 -7.35 -5.39 9.19
N PHE A 112 -6.85 -6.60 9.33
CA PHE A 112 -6.54 -7.25 10.59
C PHE A 112 -5.09 -7.71 10.53
N ARG A 113 -4.24 -7.05 11.30
CA ARG A 113 -2.80 -7.32 11.33
C ARG A 113 -2.43 -7.86 12.71
N TRP A 114 -1.59 -8.90 12.74
CA TRP A 114 -1.05 -9.39 14.01
C TRP A 114 0.42 -9.75 13.90
N VAL A 115 1.11 -9.68 15.02
CA VAL A 115 2.56 -9.86 15.15
C VAL A 115 2.84 -10.79 16.34
N ALA A 116 3.72 -11.77 16.16
CA ALA A 116 4.21 -12.62 17.24
C ALA A 116 5.50 -12.01 17.83
N LEU A 117 5.41 -11.46 19.04
CA LEU A 117 6.56 -10.84 19.71
C LEU A 117 7.58 -11.88 20.20
N SER A 118 7.24 -13.15 20.21
CA SER A 118 8.18 -14.24 20.45
C SER A 118 9.32 -14.31 19.42
N GLY A 119 9.09 -13.77 18.21
CA GLY A 119 9.98 -13.91 17.08
C GLY A 119 9.93 -15.28 16.41
N ASP A 120 9.09 -16.22 16.91
CA ASP A 120 8.95 -17.56 16.36
C ASP A 120 7.89 -17.60 15.24
N PRO A 121 8.26 -17.89 13.98
CA PRO A 121 7.32 -18.01 12.88
C PRO A 121 6.20 -19.04 13.12
N LYS A 122 6.44 -20.04 13.97
CA LYS A 122 5.43 -21.07 14.29
C LYS A 122 4.19 -20.50 14.93
N ASP A 123 4.34 -19.41 15.71
CA ASP A 123 3.22 -18.74 16.34
C ASP A 123 2.30 -18.07 15.30
N ILE A 124 2.88 -17.52 14.21
CA ILE A 124 2.09 -17.01 13.09
C ILE A 124 1.43 -18.13 12.31
N TYR A 125 2.14 -19.23 12.04
CA TYR A 125 1.53 -20.37 11.34
C TYR A 125 0.39 -21.01 12.15
N ARG A 126 0.50 -21.04 13.48
CA ARG A 126 -0.61 -21.52 14.35
C ARG A 126 -1.81 -20.57 14.32
N THR A 127 -1.58 -19.27 14.41
CA THR A 127 -2.65 -18.27 14.31
C THR A 127 -3.25 -18.18 12.90
N ASP A 128 -2.46 -18.31 11.83
CA ASP A 128 -2.93 -18.47 10.44
C ASP A 128 -3.93 -19.62 10.32
N ARG A 129 -3.58 -20.78 10.90
CA ARG A 129 -4.45 -21.97 10.92
C ARG A 129 -5.76 -21.67 11.63
N ALA A 130 -5.72 -21.02 12.77
CA ALA A 130 -6.92 -20.64 13.52
C ALA A 130 -7.84 -19.72 12.70
N VAL A 131 -7.29 -18.79 11.91
CA VAL A 131 -8.08 -17.95 11.00
C VAL A 131 -8.74 -18.82 9.92
N MET A 132 -7.99 -19.71 9.27
CA MET A 132 -8.53 -20.57 8.21
C MET A 132 -9.59 -21.55 8.73
N GLU A 133 -9.41 -22.12 9.92
CA GLU A 133 -10.38 -22.98 10.58
C GLU A 133 -11.67 -22.22 10.95
N THR A 134 -11.52 -20.99 11.45
CA THR A 134 -12.64 -20.14 11.88
C THR A 134 -13.50 -19.67 10.72
N PHE A 135 -12.89 -19.42 9.57
CA PHE A 135 -13.52 -18.86 8.37
C PHE A 135 -13.32 -19.78 7.14
N SER A 136 -13.49 -21.09 7.35
CA SER A 136 -13.25 -22.11 6.31
C SER A 136 -14.09 -21.92 5.05
N ASP A 137 -15.24 -21.27 5.16
CA ASP A 137 -16.13 -20.96 4.03
C ASP A 137 -15.61 -19.77 3.19
N ASN A 138 -14.75 -18.93 3.76
CA ASN A 138 -14.12 -17.80 3.05
C ASN A 138 -12.91 -18.30 2.25
N LYS A 139 -13.16 -18.87 1.08
CA LYS A 139 -12.11 -19.43 0.21
C LYS A 139 -11.05 -18.41 -0.20
N GLN A 140 -11.44 -17.15 -0.38
CA GLN A 140 -10.50 -16.07 -0.75
C GLN A 140 -9.51 -15.79 0.39
N LEU A 141 -10.01 -15.73 1.63
CA LEU A 141 -9.18 -15.52 2.83
C LEU A 141 -8.22 -16.69 3.04
N CYS A 142 -8.73 -17.94 2.98
CA CYS A 142 -7.90 -19.13 3.13
C CYS A 142 -6.79 -19.20 2.07
N ASN A 143 -7.13 -19.00 0.81
CA ASN A 143 -6.16 -18.97 -0.30
C ASN A 143 -5.11 -17.85 -0.13
N TRP A 144 -5.52 -16.68 0.37
CA TRP A 144 -4.57 -15.61 0.69
C TRP A 144 -3.56 -16.05 1.74
N ILE A 145 -4.02 -16.60 2.86
CA ILE A 145 -3.15 -17.04 3.96
C ILE A 145 -2.20 -18.15 3.49
N GLU A 146 -2.69 -19.15 2.77
CA GLU A 146 -1.87 -20.23 2.20
C GLU A 146 -0.77 -19.69 1.27
N LYS A 147 -1.11 -18.74 0.40
CA LYS A 147 -0.14 -18.08 -0.49
C LYS A 147 0.86 -17.23 0.30
N ALA A 148 0.38 -16.51 1.31
CA ALA A 148 1.23 -15.68 2.14
C ALA A 148 2.26 -16.53 2.92
N GLN A 149 1.89 -17.71 3.40
CA GLN A 149 2.83 -18.63 4.04
C GLN A 149 3.95 -19.09 3.10
N LYS A 150 3.67 -19.24 1.82
CA LYS A 150 4.63 -19.72 0.80
C LYS A 150 5.48 -18.63 0.19
N HIS A 151 4.93 -17.43 0.02
CA HIS A 151 5.54 -16.40 -0.84
C HIS A 151 5.89 -15.10 -0.10
N VAL A 152 5.39 -14.90 1.10
CA VAL A 152 5.66 -13.67 1.89
C VAL A 152 6.60 -14.00 3.03
N ALA A 153 7.87 -13.64 2.87
CA ALA A 153 8.88 -13.80 3.91
C ALA A 153 8.68 -12.76 5.02
N PHE A 154 8.94 -13.17 6.27
CA PHE A 154 8.97 -12.23 7.38
C PHE A 154 10.22 -11.34 7.33
N GLN A 155 10.01 -10.06 7.50
CA GLN A 155 11.07 -9.06 7.61
C GLN A 155 10.98 -8.44 9.01
N GLY A 156 11.83 -8.91 9.92
CA GLY A 156 11.76 -8.59 11.34
C GLY A 156 10.86 -9.58 12.10
N LEU A 157 10.02 -9.08 13.00
CA LEU A 157 9.10 -9.95 13.76
C LEU A 157 8.10 -10.63 12.83
N PRO A 158 7.81 -11.93 13.05
CA PRO A 158 6.79 -12.62 12.28
C PRO A 158 5.42 -11.93 12.41
N ALA A 159 4.81 -11.64 11.28
CA ALA A 159 3.56 -10.90 11.21
C ALA A 159 2.68 -11.42 10.07
N ARG A 160 1.38 -11.18 10.17
CA ARG A 160 0.40 -11.46 9.12
C ARG A 160 -0.61 -10.34 9.03
N ILE A 161 -1.20 -10.18 7.84
CA ILE A 161 -2.33 -9.32 7.59
C ILE A 161 -3.38 -10.09 6.78
N CYS A 162 -4.64 -9.87 7.09
CA CYS A 162 -5.76 -10.27 6.26
C CYS A 162 -6.89 -9.23 6.36
N TRP A 163 -7.97 -9.44 5.62
CA TRP A 163 -9.17 -8.60 5.68
C TRP A 163 -10.30 -9.40 6.32
N LEU A 164 -10.90 -8.83 7.37
CA LEU A 164 -11.98 -9.47 8.14
C LEU A 164 -13.21 -8.56 8.16
N GLY A 165 -14.38 -9.17 8.21
CA GLY A 165 -15.66 -8.49 8.30
C GLY A 165 -15.98 -7.95 9.69
N TYR A 166 -17.10 -7.26 9.78
CA TYR A 166 -17.62 -6.73 11.05
C TYR A 166 -17.79 -7.85 12.09
N GLY A 167 -17.28 -7.61 13.29
CA GLY A 167 -17.28 -8.59 14.40
C GLY A 167 -16.23 -9.70 14.29
N GLU A 168 -15.73 -10.04 13.11
CA GLU A 168 -14.76 -11.11 12.90
C GLU A 168 -13.40 -10.80 13.54
N ARG A 169 -12.98 -9.53 13.56
CA ARG A 169 -11.74 -9.11 14.24
C ARG A 169 -11.81 -9.36 15.75
N ALA A 170 -12.96 -9.06 16.39
CA ALA A 170 -13.16 -9.34 17.81
C ALA A 170 -13.16 -10.85 18.08
N LYS A 171 -13.78 -11.66 17.21
CA LYS A 171 -13.78 -13.11 17.28
C LYS A 171 -12.35 -13.66 17.23
N MET A 172 -11.54 -13.20 16.28
CA MET A 172 -10.14 -13.64 16.18
C MET A 172 -9.29 -13.19 17.36
N GLY A 173 -9.48 -11.97 17.86
CA GLY A 173 -8.80 -11.49 19.07
C GLY A 173 -9.06 -12.40 20.27
N LYS A 174 -10.30 -12.84 20.45
CA LYS A 174 -10.65 -13.81 21.50
C LYS A 174 -9.95 -15.15 21.29
N ILE A 175 -9.99 -15.70 20.08
CA ILE A 175 -9.35 -16.98 19.75
C ILE A 175 -7.83 -16.90 19.99
N PHE A 176 -7.17 -15.81 19.57
CA PHE A 176 -5.73 -15.65 19.81
C PHE A 176 -5.39 -15.58 21.30
N ASN A 177 -6.22 -14.92 22.13
CA ASN A 177 -6.07 -14.95 23.58
C ASN A 177 -6.20 -16.38 24.14
N GLU A 178 -7.13 -17.18 23.63
CA GLU A 178 -7.29 -18.58 24.04
C GLU A 178 -6.07 -19.42 23.66
N LEU A 179 -5.54 -19.27 22.44
CA LEU A 179 -4.32 -19.97 22.02
C LEU A 179 -3.12 -19.66 22.91
N VAL A 180 -2.95 -18.37 23.28
CA VAL A 180 -1.91 -17.98 24.25
C VAL A 180 -2.17 -18.57 25.63
N ARG A 181 -3.41 -18.51 26.12
CA ARG A 181 -3.80 -19.03 27.45
C ARG A 181 -3.55 -20.53 27.57
N TYR A 182 -3.78 -21.29 26.49
CA TYR A 182 -3.55 -22.74 26.47
C TYR A 182 -2.12 -23.14 26.09
N GLY A 183 -1.23 -22.17 25.88
CA GLY A 183 0.18 -22.41 25.53
C GLY A 183 0.42 -22.92 24.12
N GLU A 184 -0.57 -22.82 23.23
CA GLU A 184 -0.43 -23.19 21.82
C GLU A 184 0.36 -22.15 21.02
N VAL A 185 0.42 -20.92 21.49
CA VAL A 185 1.14 -19.80 20.93
C VAL A 185 1.83 -19.04 22.07
N LYS A 186 3.06 -18.62 21.84
CA LYS A 186 3.81 -17.83 22.82
C LYS A 186 3.27 -16.39 22.91
N ALA A 187 3.14 -15.90 24.12
CA ALA A 187 2.70 -14.52 24.37
C ALA A 187 3.85 -13.51 24.18
N PRO A 188 3.52 -12.26 23.84
CA PRO A 188 2.21 -11.79 23.41
C PRO A 188 2.04 -11.86 21.88
N ILE A 189 0.78 -11.94 21.45
CA ILE A 189 0.38 -11.63 20.07
C ILE A 189 -0.19 -10.21 20.06
N VAL A 190 0.44 -9.31 19.32
CA VAL A 190 -0.03 -7.93 19.18
C VAL A 190 -0.92 -7.81 17.96
N ILE A 191 -2.13 -7.31 18.15
CA ILE A 191 -3.09 -7.01 17.09
C ILE A 191 -3.06 -5.52 16.82
N GLY A 192 -2.87 -5.16 15.56
CA GLY A 192 -2.84 -3.79 15.10
C GLY A 192 -3.81 -3.52 13.95
N ARG A 193 -4.06 -2.23 13.73
CA ARG A 193 -4.78 -1.73 12.56
C ARG A 193 -3.78 -1.21 11.53
N ASP A 194 -4.17 -1.24 10.27
CA ASP A 194 -3.44 -0.54 9.22
C ASP A 194 -3.80 0.95 9.25
N HIS A 195 -2.86 1.84 8.94
CA HIS A 195 -3.12 3.28 8.82
C HIS A 195 -4.18 3.60 7.75
N LEU A 196 -4.34 2.74 6.76
CA LEU A 196 -5.40 2.84 5.75
C LEU A 196 -6.82 2.83 6.35
N ASP A 197 -7.03 2.24 7.52
CA ASP A 197 -8.31 2.28 8.23
C ASP A 197 -8.81 3.72 8.39
N CYS A 198 -7.97 4.58 8.94
CA CYS A 198 -8.32 5.98 9.18
C CYS A 198 -8.40 6.77 7.87
N GLY A 199 -7.47 6.55 6.95
CA GLY A 199 -7.44 7.21 5.65
C GLY A 199 -8.70 6.96 4.84
N SER A 200 -9.12 5.70 4.72
CA SER A 200 -10.30 5.33 3.94
C SER A 200 -11.61 5.85 4.55
N VAL A 201 -11.78 5.77 5.86
CA VAL A 201 -12.97 6.27 6.56
C VAL A 201 -13.05 7.79 6.50
N ALA A 202 -11.93 8.47 6.66
CA ALA A 202 -11.87 9.93 6.67
C ALA A 202 -11.82 10.56 5.27
N SER A 203 -11.54 9.78 4.23
CA SER A 203 -11.27 10.34 2.90
C SER A 203 -12.41 11.19 2.31
N PRO A 204 -13.71 10.90 2.51
CA PRO A 204 -14.76 11.80 2.04
C PRO A 204 -14.68 13.21 2.63
N ASN A 205 -14.16 13.32 3.86
CA ASN A 205 -13.97 14.60 4.53
C ASN A 205 -12.63 15.27 4.20
N ARG A 206 -11.71 14.51 3.61
CA ARG A 206 -10.37 14.99 3.20
C ARG A 206 -10.28 15.36 1.74
N GLU A 207 -11.20 14.88 0.91
CA GLU A 207 -11.29 15.28 -0.49
C GLU A 207 -11.60 16.77 -0.59
N THR A 208 -10.69 17.52 -1.18
CA THR A 208 -10.77 18.96 -1.38
C THR A 208 -10.56 19.29 -2.84
N GLU A 209 -10.65 20.57 -3.18
CA GLU A 209 -10.31 21.04 -4.54
C GLU A 209 -8.87 20.69 -4.97
N LYS A 210 -7.97 20.52 -4.00
CA LYS A 210 -6.56 20.16 -4.25
C LYS A 210 -6.36 18.66 -4.39
N MET A 211 -7.23 17.85 -3.78
CA MET A 211 -7.18 16.39 -3.81
C MET A 211 -8.35 15.86 -4.62
N LYS A 212 -8.08 15.11 -5.67
CA LYS A 212 -9.12 14.56 -6.54
C LYS A 212 -9.78 13.30 -5.94
N ASP A 213 -9.07 12.61 -5.07
CA ASP A 213 -9.59 11.48 -4.30
C ASP A 213 -8.81 11.27 -3.00
N GLY A 214 -9.35 10.39 -2.13
CA GLY A 214 -8.80 10.16 -0.81
C GLY A 214 -7.46 9.43 -0.77
N SER A 215 -6.99 8.88 -1.88
CA SER A 215 -5.69 8.20 -1.91
C SER A 215 -4.53 9.17 -1.71
N ASP A 216 -4.67 10.40 -2.16
CA ASP A 216 -3.66 11.44 -1.97
C ASP A 216 -3.63 11.99 -0.54
N ALA A 217 -4.69 11.75 0.25
CA ALA A 217 -4.75 12.17 1.66
C ALA A 217 -3.98 11.24 2.61
N ILE A 218 -3.56 10.06 2.17
CA ILE A 218 -2.85 9.07 2.99
C ILE A 218 -1.35 9.33 3.02
N ALA A 219 -0.85 10.09 2.06
CA ALA A 219 0.56 10.40 1.93
C ALA A 219 1.08 11.43 2.94
N ASP A 220 0.20 12.15 3.63
CA ASP A 220 0.49 13.13 4.67
C ASP A 220 0.40 12.48 6.06
#